data_be8f69ef4ca64d07ae6e36bd9f011ad8
#
_entry.id   be8f69ef4ca64d07ae6e36bd9f011ad8
#
_cell.length_a   1.000
_cell.length_b   1.000
_cell.length_c   1.000
_cell.angle_alpha   90.00
_cell.angle_beta   90.00
_cell.angle_gamma   90.00
#
_symmetry.space_group_name_H-M   'P 1'
#
loop_
_entity.id
_entity.type
_entity.pdbx_description
1 polymer ?
#
loop_
_entity_poly.entity_id
_entity_poly.type
_entity_poly.pdbx_seq_one_letter_code
_entity_poly.pdbx_strand_id
1 'polypeptide(L)'
;MQFKTLFTASLLSALAVAAPEGTKTGPAKSGNSPVPKTFGLVALRSGSPIHFTHFSASDSGFLLGLPKDKQNATCAGKSDGSAVFRLSEGELFLYNTGKEQQRAYTDRSGMGQGVLQYSHSKDLPEQFETKGWKIDKAGNLNFADASGFTACPNGPDGSWAVWVATGNPRPGYSDKECLGFNARVSEIEHATSCVYSEYSN
;
A
#
# COMPACT_ATOMS: atom_id res chain seq x y z
N MET A 1 -43.16 -56.15 59.80
CA MET A 1 -42.63 -54.87 59.17
C MET A 1 -41.86 -55.28 57.98
N GLN A 2 -42.41 -55.09 56.75
CA GLN A 2 -41.79 -55.49 55.52
C GLN A 2 -41.40 -54.22 54.75
N PHE A 3 -40.11 -54.03 54.49
CA PHE A 3 -39.61 -52.97 53.65
C PHE A 3 -39.60 -53.48 52.21
N LYS A 4 -40.38 -52.81 51.32
CA LYS A 4 -40.32 -53.00 49.88
C LYS A 4 -39.28 -52.08 49.29
N THR A 5 -38.23 -52.64 48.72
CA THR A 5 -37.25 -51.95 47.94
C THR A 5 -37.76 -51.75 46.52
N LEU A 6 -37.88 -50.50 46.08
CA LEU A 6 -38.16 -50.09 44.70
C LEU A 6 -36.83 -49.92 43.96
N PHE A 7 -36.64 -50.73 42.92
CA PHE A 7 -35.55 -50.55 41.95
C PHE A 7 -35.99 -49.53 40.90
N THR A 8 -35.32 -48.37 40.84
CA THR A 8 -35.46 -47.43 39.74
C THR A 8 -34.35 -47.70 38.70
N ALA A 9 -34.77 -48.12 37.50
CA ALA A 9 -33.89 -48.26 36.37
C ALA A 9 -33.57 -46.89 35.78
N SER A 10 -32.26 -46.46 35.80
CA SER A 10 -31.77 -45.25 35.13
C SER A 10 -31.44 -45.57 33.70
N LEU A 11 -32.19 -44.98 32.75
CA LEU A 11 -31.85 -44.95 31.34
C LEU A 11 -30.73 -43.95 31.09
N LEU A 12 -29.54 -44.43 30.74
CA LEU A 12 -28.45 -43.58 30.21
C LEU A 12 -28.74 -43.31 28.75
N SER A 13 -29.11 -42.07 28.44
CA SER A 13 -29.14 -41.52 27.09
C SER A 13 -27.74 -41.11 26.68
N ALA A 14 -27.13 -41.83 25.76
CA ALA A 14 -25.86 -41.42 25.13
C ALA A 14 -26.13 -40.27 24.15
N LEU A 15 -25.67 -39.07 24.48
CA LEU A 15 -25.61 -37.94 23.56
C LEU A 15 -24.36 -38.14 22.67
N ALA A 16 -24.56 -38.49 21.40
CA ALA A 16 -23.52 -38.46 20.39
C ALA A 16 -23.21 -37.00 20.07
N VAL A 17 -22.06 -36.51 20.53
CA VAL A 17 -21.49 -35.23 20.12
C VAL A 17 -20.86 -35.46 18.75
N ALA A 18 -21.47 -34.93 17.68
CA ALA A 18 -20.86 -34.85 16.38
C ALA A 18 -19.71 -33.81 16.45
N ALA A 19 -18.49 -34.29 16.31
CA ALA A 19 -17.30 -33.41 16.13
C ALA A 19 -17.41 -32.69 14.77
N PRO A 20 -17.15 -31.38 14.69
CA PRO A 20 -17.07 -30.73 13.41
C PRO A 20 -15.85 -31.27 12.64
N GLU A 21 -16.08 -31.72 11.41
CA GLU A 21 -15.00 -32.12 10.48
C GLU A 21 -14.04 -30.96 10.33
N GLY A 22 -12.78 -31.18 10.77
CA GLY A 22 -11.70 -30.23 10.62
C GLY A 22 -11.45 -29.97 9.14
N THR A 23 -11.77 -28.75 8.69
CA THR A 23 -11.33 -28.22 7.41
C THR A 23 -9.80 -28.31 7.39
N LYS A 24 -9.25 -29.21 6.57
CA LYS A 24 -7.81 -29.28 6.30
C LYS A 24 -7.41 -28.00 5.59
N THR A 25 -7.00 -27.01 6.37
CA THR A 25 -6.19 -25.89 5.85
C THR A 25 -4.88 -26.50 5.37
N GLY A 26 -4.78 -26.70 4.07
CA GLY A 26 -3.52 -27.05 3.43
C GLY A 26 -2.47 -26.00 3.76
N PRO A 27 -1.18 -26.36 3.82
CA PRO A 27 -0.12 -25.40 4.08
C PRO A 27 -0.21 -24.29 3.04
N ALA A 28 -0.29 -23.05 3.53
CA ALA A 28 -0.20 -21.86 2.68
C ALA A 28 1.07 -22.01 1.84
N LYS A 29 0.92 -22.10 0.52
CA LYS A 29 2.03 -22.13 -0.42
C LYS A 29 2.80 -20.82 -0.23
N SER A 30 3.91 -20.88 0.49
CA SER A 30 4.97 -19.87 0.48
C SER A 30 5.62 -19.92 -0.90
N GLY A 31 4.91 -19.41 -1.90
CA GLY A 31 5.41 -19.22 -3.23
C GLY A 31 5.67 -17.74 -3.43
N ASN A 32 6.78 -17.36 -4.04
CA ASN A 32 6.95 -16.05 -4.61
C ASN A 32 5.76 -15.79 -5.53
N SER A 33 4.75 -15.06 -5.07
CA SER A 33 3.69 -14.60 -5.96
C SER A 33 4.34 -13.73 -7.02
N PRO A 34 4.06 -13.95 -8.30
CA PRO A 34 4.60 -13.09 -9.35
C PRO A 34 4.22 -11.64 -9.06
N VAL A 35 5.14 -10.72 -9.35
CA VAL A 35 4.84 -9.27 -9.23
C VAL A 35 3.64 -8.97 -10.12
N PRO A 36 2.55 -8.36 -9.59
CA PRO A 36 1.38 -8.06 -10.39
C PRO A 36 1.71 -7.07 -11.51
N LYS A 37 1.05 -7.19 -12.66
CA LYS A 37 1.28 -6.30 -13.82
C LYS A 37 0.94 -4.86 -13.49
N THR A 38 -0.17 -4.67 -12.78
CA THR A 38 -0.66 -3.38 -12.30
C THR A 38 -1.20 -3.51 -10.89
N PHE A 39 -0.96 -2.51 -10.06
CA PHE A 39 -1.36 -2.54 -8.66
C PHE A 39 -1.58 -1.14 -8.09
N GLY A 40 -2.41 -1.05 -7.07
CA GLY A 40 -2.52 0.08 -6.18
C GLY A 40 -1.61 -0.09 -4.96
N LEU A 41 -1.44 0.97 -4.19
CA LEU A 41 -0.75 0.95 -2.91
C LEU A 41 -1.68 1.43 -1.81
N VAL A 42 -1.63 0.73 -0.67
CA VAL A 42 -2.43 1.02 0.52
C VAL A 42 -1.51 1.18 1.73
N ALA A 43 -1.68 2.25 2.47
CA ALA A 43 -0.91 2.49 3.69
C ALA A 43 -1.34 1.55 4.82
N LEU A 44 -0.39 0.85 5.43
CA LEU A 44 -0.62 0.01 6.61
C LEU A 44 0.06 0.61 7.83
N ARG A 45 -0.75 1.18 8.74
CA ARG A 45 -0.36 1.64 10.07
C ARG A 45 -1.56 1.58 11.00
N SER A 46 -1.73 0.49 11.71
CA SER A 46 -2.85 0.28 12.63
C SER A 46 -3.00 1.41 13.64
N GLY A 47 -4.24 1.82 13.92
CA GLY A 47 -4.55 2.85 14.91
C GLY A 47 -4.23 4.28 14.48
N SER A 48 -4.05 4.54 13.18
CA SER A 48 -3.74 5.86 12.65
C SER A 48 -4.74 6.33 11.58
N PRO A 49 -4.84 7.64 11.32
CA PRO A 49 -5.76 8.18 10.30
C PRO A 49 -5.40 7.78 8.88
N ILE A 50 -4.17 7.31 8.62
CA ILE A 50 -3.73 6.89 7.29
C ILE A 50 -3.91 5.38 7.03
N HIS A 51 -4.40 4.62 8.03
CA HIS A 51 -4.56 3.18 7.87
C HIS A 51 -5.62 2.84 6.82
N PHE A 52 -5.25 1.96 5.87
CA PHE A 52 -6.02 1.60 4.69
C PHE A 52 -6.28 2.74 3.69
N THR A 53 -5.56 3.86 3.80
CA THR A 53 -5.65 4.91 2.81
C THR A 53 -4.87 4.55 1.56
N HIS A 54 -5.49 4.74 0.38
CA HIS A 54 -4.86 4.52 -0.91
C HIS A 54 -3.91 5.66 -1.28
N PHE A 55 -2.88 5.32 -2.04
CA PHE A 55 -2.03 6.32 -2.65
C PHE A 55 -2.77 7.05 -3.78
N SER A 56 -2.60 8.34 -3.84
CA SER A 56 -2.94 9.21 -4.96
C SER A 56 -1.67 9.84 -5.53
N ALA A 57 -1.76 10.37 -6.74
CA ALA A 57 -0.66 11.10 -7.39
C ALA A 57 -1.23 12.41 -7.96
N SER A 58 -0.61 13.53 -7.60
CA SER A 58 -0.95 14.86 -8.07
C SER A 58 0.26 15.78 -7.97
N ASP A 59 0.42 16.66 -8.93
CA ASP A 59 1.45 17.70 -8.96
C ASP A 59 2.84 17.15 -8.61
N SER A 60 3.28 16.16 -9.38
CA SER A 60 4.54 15.42 -9.21
C SER A 60 4.72 14.72 -7.86
N GLY A 61 3.78 14.75 -6.93
CA GLY A 61 3.88 14.17 -5.60
C GLY A 61 2.99 12.93 -5.39
N PHE A 62 3.37 12.08 -4.44
CA PHE A 62 2.51 10.99 -3.96
C PHE A 62 1.89 11.37 -2.63
N LEU A 63 0.59 11.09 -2.51
CA LEU A 63 -0.24 11.56 -1.42
C LEU A 63 -1.10 10.43 -0.85
N LEU A 64 -1.46 10.54 0.44
CA LEU A 64 -2.50 9.71 1.05
C LEU A 64 -3.69 10.58 1.44
N GLY A 65 -4.90 10.12 1.14
CA GLY A 65 -6.12 10.81 1.53
C GLY A 65 -6.44 12.07 0.73
N LEU A 66 -5.85 12.24 -0.46
CA LEU A 66 -6.24 13.31 -1.38
C LEU A 66 -7.67 13.08 -1.85
N PRO A 67 -8.58 14.08 -1.76
CA PRO A 67 -9.92 13.97 -2.33
C PRO A 67 -9.88 13.63 -3.82
N LYS A 68 -10.76 12.75 -4.26
CA LYS A 68 -10.77 12.23 -5.63
C LYS A 68 -10.81 13.32 -6.71
N ASP A 69 -11.58 14.38 -6.46
CA ASP A 69 -11.76 15.52 -7.36
C ASP A 69 -10.53 16.45 -7.40
N LYS A 70 -9.53 16.20 -6.55
CA LYS A 70 -8.29 16.97 -6.47
C LYS A 70 -7.08 16.29 -7.11
N GLN A 71 -7.25 15.09 -7.64
CA GLN A 71 -6.13 14.32 -8.22
C GLN A 71 -5.55 14.95 -9.50
N ASN A 72 -6.33 15.74 -10.23
CA ASN A 72 -5.91 16.41 -11.48
C ASN A 72 -5.29 15.44 -12.52
N ALA A 73 -5.82 14.22 -12.62
CA ALA A 73 -5.35 13.21 -13.55
C ALA A 73 -6.28 13.12 -14.77
N THR A 74 -5.69 12.93 -15.95
CA THR A 74 -6.42 12.62 -17.18
C THR A 74 -6.42 11.10 -17.40
N CYS A 75 -7.58 10.46 -17.27
CA CYS A 75 -7.72 9.02 -17.32
C CYS A 75 -8.53 8.57 -18.54
N ALA A 76 -8.20 7.39 -19.11
CA ALA A 76 -8.93 6.78 -20.23
C ALA A 76 -10.32 6.27 -19.83
N GLY A 77 -10.64 6.23 -18.55
CA GLY A 77 -11.91 5.74 -18.00
C GLY A 77 -12.18 6.30 -16.61
N LYS A 78 -13.13 5.69 -15.90
CA LYS A 78 -13.43 6.09 -14.53
C LYS A 78 -12.24 5.76 -13.61
N SER A 79 -11.81 6.74 -12.84
CA SER A 79 -10.82 6.60 -11.74
C SER A 79 -11.55 6.79 -10.40
N ASP A 80 -11.09 6.11 -9.38
CA ASP A 80 -11.53 6.30 -7.98
C ASP A 80 -10.69 7.33 -7.22
N GLY A 81 -9.68 7.93 -7.88
CA GLY A 81 -8.74 8.86 -7.28
C GLY A 81 -7.47 8.18 -6.72
N SER A 82 -7.38 6.85 -6.84
CA SER A 82 -6.17 6.12 -6.46
C SER A 82 -5.15 6.11 -7.59
N ALA A 83 -3.87 6.16 -7.25
CA ALA A 83 -2.79 5.97 -8.20
C ALA A 83 -2.62 4.48 -8.53
N VAL A 84 -2.43 4.19 -9.81
CA VAL A 84 -2.12 2.84 -10.30
C VAL A 84 -0.66 2.78 -10.71
N PHE A 85 0.00 1.70 -10.33
CA PHE A 85 1.42 1.50 -10.51
C PHE A 85 1.74 0.27 -11.36
N ARG A 86 2.92 0.25 -11.94
CA ARG A 86 3.61 -0.93 -12.44
C ARG A 86 5.08 -0.91 -12.03
N LEU A 87 5.65 -2.07 -11.81
CA LEU A 87 7.08 -2.24 -11.49
C LEU A 87 7.77 -2.93 -12.67
N SER A 88 8.89 -2.36 -13.12
CA SER A 88 9.69 -2.93 -14.21
C SER A 88 11.16 -2.68 -13.93
N GLU A 89 11.99 -3.73 -13.94
CA GLU A 89 13.46 -3.67 -13.80
C GLU A 89 13.96 -2.84 -12.60
N GLY A 90 13.20 -2.89 -11.49
CA GLY A 90 13.51 -2.13 -10.28
C GLY A 90 13.13 -0.65 -10.33
N GLU A 91 12.40 -0.22 -11.36
CA GLU A 91 11.82 1.11 -11.47
C GLU A 91 10.30 1.07 -11.28
N LEU A 92 9.77 2.04 -10.55
CA LEU A 92 8.34 2.19 -10.30
C LEU A 92 7.78 3.26 -11.24
N PHE A 93 6.68 2.93 -11.90
CA PHE A 93 5.99 3.84 -12.82
C PHE A 93 4.53 3.99 -12.41
N LEU A 94 3.98 5.15 -12.64
CA LEU A 94 2.54 5.34 -12.73
C LEU A 94 2.03 4.67 -14.01
N TYR A 95 0.91 3.95 -13.91
CA TYR A 95 0.39 3.17 -15.03
C TYR A 95 -0.30 4.07 -16.05
N ASN A 96 0.30 4.16 -17.22
CA ASN A 96 -0.35 4.68 -18.41
C ASN A 96 0.06 3.87 -19.65
N THR A 97 -0.79 3.87 -20.66
CA THR A 97 -0.58 3.19 -21.94
C THR A 97 0.01 4.10 -23.01
N GLY A 98 0.25 5.37 -22.69
CA GLY A 98 0.84 6.36 -23.58
C GLY A 98 2.36 6.19 -23.74
N LYS A 99 2.95 7.05 -24.58
CA LYS A 99 4.39 7.02 -24.85
C LYS A 99 5.22 7.63 -23.73
N GLU A 100 4.68 8.62 -23.03
CA GLU A 100 5.35 9.31 -21.94
C GLU A 100 5.04 8.59 -20.63
N GLN A 101 6.06 7.97 -20.06
CA GLN A 101 5.93 7.19 -18.83
C GLN A 101 6.34 8.04 -17.64
N GLN A 102 5.46 8.19 -16.67
CA GLN A 102 5.75 8.90 -15.42
C GLN A 102 6.44 7.96 -14.45
N ARG A 103 7.72 8.21 -14.19
CA ARG A 103 8.59 7.38 -13.37
C ARG A 103 8.75 7.98 -11.99
N ALA A 104 8.56 7.16 -10.96
CA ALA A 104 8.82 7.53 -9.58
C ALA A 104 10.33 7.65 -9.31
N TYR A 105 10.70 8.63 -8.51
CA TYR A 105 12.05 8.82 -8.01
C TYR A 105 12.02 9.33 -6.57
N THR A 106 13.12 9.15 -5.87
CA THR A 106 13.30 9.70 -4.53
C THR A 106 14.64 10.40 -4.43
N ASP A 107 14.70 11.49 -3.66
CA ASP A 107 15.95 12.14 -3.27
C ASP A 107 16.17 11.89 -1.76
N ARG A 108 17.11 10.98 -1.44
CA ARG A 108 17.49 10.65 -0.06
C ARG A 108 18.69 11.45 0.46
N SER A 109 19.13 12.47 -0.27
CA SER A 109 20.15 13.39 0.20
C SER A 109 19.71 14.17 1.44
N GLY A 110 20.60 14.87 2.10
CA GLY A 110 20.29 15.71 3.25
C GLY A 110 19.26 16.81 2.95
N MET A 111 19.19 17.28 1.68
CA MET A 111 18.19 18.27 1.24
C MET A 111 16.87 17.59 0.87
N GLY A 112 16.91 16.46 0.14
CA GLY A 112 15.74 15.75 -0.32
C GLY A 112 15.02 14.97 0.78
N GLN A 113 15.75 14.49 1.81
CA GLN A 113 15.21 13.83 3.00
C GLN A 113 14.28 12.63 2.72
N GLY A 114 14.37 12.06 1.51
CA GLY A 114 13.52 10.96 1.08
C GLY A 114 12.26 11.40 0.34
N VAL A 115 12.19 12.64 -0.16
CA VAL A 115 11.05 13.11 -0.97
C VAL A 115 10.75 12.12 -2.09
N LEU A 116 9.49 11.73 -2.20
CA LEU A 116 9.01 10.78 -3.20
C LEU A 116 8.15 11.51 -4.23
N GLN A 117 8.63 11.51 -5.47
CA GLN A 117 8.02 12.23 -6.58
C GLN A 117 7.98 11.38 -7.85
N TYR A 118 7.35 11.91 -8.90
CA TYR A 118 7.36 11.32 -10.24
C TYR A 118 7.52 12.39 -11.32
N SER A 119 8.05 11.96 -12.46
CA SER A 119 8.19 12.80 -13.65
C SER A 119 8.19 11.95 -14.92
N HIS A 120 7.75 12.53 -16.03
CA HIS A 120 7.94 12.00 -17.37
C HIS A 120 9.32 12.32 -17.95
N SER A 121 10.08 13.22 -17.32
CA SER A 121 11.45 13.54 -17.76
C SER A 121 12.35 12.31 -17.72
N LYS A 122 13.15 12.15 -18.77
CA LYS A 122 14.20 11.14 -18.83
C LYS A 122 15.49 11.62 -18.17
N ASP A 123 15.71 12.92 -18.18
CA ASP A 123 16.91 13.60 -17.69
C ASP A 123 16.63 14.10 -16.28
N LEU A 124 16.76 13.22 -15.30
CA LEU A 124 16.67 13.55 -13.89
C LEU A 124 18.08 13.80 -13.31
N PRO A 125 18.24 14.74 -12.38
CA PRO A 125 19.49 14.94 -11.64
C PRO A 125 20.00 13.63 -11.01
N GLU A 126 21.33 13.48 -10.91
CA GLU A 126 21.98 12.25 -10.41
C GLU A 126 21.54 11.84 -8.98
N GLN A 127 21.23 12.83 -8.13
CA GLN A 127 20.74 12.55 -6.77
C GLN A 127 19.33 11.96 -6.73
N PHE A 128 18.60 11.94 -7.86
CA PHE A 128 17.25 11.39 -7.95
C PHE A 128 17.31 9.90 -8.27
N GLU A 129 17.11 9.09 -7.27
CA GLU A 129 17.18 7.63 -7.33
C GLU A 129 15.89 7.05 -7.93
N THR A 130 16.00 6.43 -9.09
CA THR A 130 14.85 5.83 -9.79
C THR A 130 14.79 4.31 -9.64
N LYS A 131 15.92 3.66 -9.34
CA LYS A 131 16.07 2.20 -9.22
C LYS A 131 16.27 1.76 -7.77
N GLY A 132 15.73 0.61 -7.46
CA GLY A 132 15.79 0.04 -6.11
C GLY A 132 14.39 -0.37 -5.59
N TRP A 133 13.37 -0.19 -6.39
CA TRP A 133 12.00 -0.59 -6.05
C TRP A 133 11.84 -2.10 -6.12
N LYS A 134 11.22 -2.66 -5.10
CA LYS A 134 10.94 -4.11 -5.01
C LYS A 134 9.70 -4.36 -4.17
N ILE A 135 9.01 -5.45 -4.45
CA ILE A 135 7.92 -5.97 -3.62
C ILE A 135 8.49 -7.11 -2.78
N ASP A 136 8.37 -7.02 -1.47
CA ASP A 136 8.86 -8.03 -0.55
C ASP A 136 7.94 -9.27 -0.48
N LYS A 137 8.39 -10.31 0.23
CA LYS A 137 7.62 -11.55 0.41
C LYS A 137 6.30 -11.35 1.16
N ALA A 138 6.19 -10.28 1.94
CA ALA A 138 4.98 -9.89 2.64
C ALA A 138 4.01 -9.10 1.74
N GLY A 139 4.41 -8.77 0.49
CA GLY A 139 3.60 -8.01 -0.46
C GLY A 139 3.63 -6.51 -0.21
N ASN A 140 4.67 -5.97 0.41
CA ASN A 140 4.84 -4.54 0.57
C ASN A 140 5.84 -4.02 -0.46
N LEU A 141 5.56 -2.83 -1.01
CA LEU A 141 6.53 -2.08 -1.80
C LEU A 141 7.62 -1.52 -0.88
N ASN A 142 8.86 -1.66 -1.30
CA ASN A 142 10.03 -1.12 -0.61
C ASN A 142 10.97 -0.45 -1.61
N PHE A 143 11.81 0.45 -1.12
CA PHE A 143 12.85 1.09 -1.89
C PHE A 143 14.22 0.82 -1.26
N ALA A 144 15.14 0.19 -2.01
CA ALA A 144 16.51 -0.10 -1.60
C ALA A 144 16.57 -0.74 -0.18
N ASP A 145 17.22 -0.07 0.75
CA ASP A 145 17.42 -0.43 2.16
C ASP A 145 16.49 0.33 3.12
N ALA A 146 15.57 1.16 2.60
CA ALA A 146 14.63 1.92 3.41
C ALA A 146 13.69 1.03 4.21
N SER A 147 13.35 1.44 5.43
CA SER A 147 12.45 0.73 6.35
C SER A 147 10.96 0.96 6.07
N GLY A 148 10.59 1.34 4.85
CA GLY A 148 9.22 1.68 4.44
C GLY A 148 9.09 3.15 4.07
N PHE A 149 7.97 3.75 4.46
CA PHE A 149 7.59 5.11 4.07
C PHE A 149 7.24 5.96 5.29
N THR A 150 7.27 7.28 5.10
CA THR A 150 6.79 8.26 6.07
C THR A 150 5.72 9.13 5.40
N ALA A 151 4.61 9.37 6.09
CA ALA A 151 3.54 10.27 5.67
C ALA A 151 3.50 11.49 6.59
N CYS A 152 3.52 12.69 6.02
CA CYS A 152 3.44 13.95 6.76
C CYS A 152 2.16 14.71 6.41
N PRO A 153 1.43 15.27 7.40
CA PRO A 153 0.11 15.89 7.20
C PRO A 153 0.21 17.33 6.68
N ASN A 154 1.10 17.54 5.71
CA ASN A 154 1.35 18.83 5.03
C ASN A 154 1.04 18.79 3.54
N GLY A 155 0.34 17.75 3.08
CA GLY A 155 -0.14 17.67 1.70
C GLY A 155 -1.29 18.64 1.41
N PRO A 156 -1.57 18.91 0.13
CA PRO A 156 -2.70 19.76 -0.27
C PRO A 156 -4.05 19.14 0.15
N ASP A 157 -5.06 19.97 0.33
CA ASP A 157 -6.44 19.58 0.61
C ASP A 157 -6.60 18.60 1.80
N GLY A 158 -5.74 18.73 2.82
CA GLY A 158 -5.75 17.86 4.01
C GLY A 158 -5.15 16.47 3.81
N SER A 159 -4.53 16.22 2.66
CA SER A 159 -3.81 14.97 2.38
C SER A 159 -2.48 14.88 3.12
N TRP A 160 -1.85 13.71 3.06
CA TRP A 160 -0.55 13.45 3.64
C TRP A 160 0.48 13.24 2.52
N ALA A 161 1.53 14.04 2.50
CA ALA A 161 2.64 13.86 1.57
C ALA A 161 3.45 12.61 1.96
N VAL A 162 3.88 11.84 0.95
CA VAL A 162 4.59 10.58 1.14
C VAL A 162 6.07 10.74 0.86
N TRP A 163 6.89 10.14 1.72
CA TRP A 163 8.35 10.13 1.69
C TRP A 163 8.87 8.70 1.80
N VAL A 164 10.00 8.39 1.19
CA VAL A 164 10.76 7.18 1.52
C VAL A 164 11.43 7.39 2.89
N ALA A 165 11.31 6.41 3.79
CA ALA A 165 11.86 6.54 5.13
C ALA A 165 13.40 6.57 5.11
N THR A 166 14.00 7.67 5.57
CA THR A 166 15.46 7.86 5.68
C THR A 166 15.95 7.92 7.13
N GLY A 167 15.06 7.62 8.10
CA GLY A 167 15.34 7.80 9.51
C GLY A 167 15.05 9.22 10.04
N ASN A 168 14.77 10.18 9.16
CA ASN A 168 14.28 11.49 9.57
C ASN A 168 12.78 11.38 9.98
N PRO A 169 12.42 11.70 11.25
CA PRO A 169 11.04 11.59 11.71
C PRO A 169 10.13 12.70 11.18
N ARG A 170 10.70 13.77 10.61
CA ARG A 170 9.95 14.93 10.10
C ARG A 170 10.55 15.44 8.79
N PRO A 171 10.48 14.65 7.70
CA PRO A 171 10.98 15.09 6.41
C PRO A 171 10.17 16.30 5.91
N GLY A 172 10.81 17.12 5.07
CA GLY A 172 10.19 18.33 4.53
C GLY A 172 9.93 19.40 5.58
N TYR A 173 10.66 19.37 6.70
CA TYR A 173 10.50 20.32 7.83
C TYR A 173 9.06 20.42 8.35
N SER A 174 8.35 19.29 8.36
CA SER A 174 6.98 19.24 8.89
C SER A 174 6.94 19.71 10.33
N ASP A 175 6.07 20.67 10.62
CA ASP A 175 5.77 21.17 11.96
C ASP A 175 4.89 20.20 12.76
N LYS A 176 4.27 19.23 12.08
CA LYS A 176 3.41 18.20 12.66
C LYS A 176 4.10 16.85 12.67
N GLU A 177 3.58 15.95 13.49
CA GLU A 177 4.06 14.58 13.57
C GLU A 177 3.80 13.83 12.25
N CYS A 178 4.85 13.24 11.69
CA CYS A 178 4.76 12.35 10.55
C CYS A 178 4.64 10.89 11.00
N LEU A 179 4.04 10.05 10.20
CA LEU A 179 3.73 8.67 10.52
C LEU A 179 4.49 7.71 9.60
N GLY A 180 5.34 6.85 10.17
CA GLY A 180 5.95 5.75 9.43
C GLY A 180 4.90 4.69 9.09
N PHE A 181 4.95 4.08 7.90
CA PHE A 181 3.99 3.05 7.46
C PHE A 181 4.59 2.10 6.41
N ASN A 182 3.92 0.98 6.18
CA ASN A 182 4.22 0.07 5.08
C ASN A 182 3.23 0.28 3.94
N ALA A 183 3.71 0.27 2.69
CA ALA A 183 2.89 0.38 1.49
C ALA A 183 2.54 -1.02 0.97
N ARG A 184 1.33 -1.50 1.24
CA ARG A 184 0.82 -2.79 0.78
C ARG A 184 0.42 -2.72 -0.68
N VAL A 185 0.90 -3.66 -1.47
CA VAL A 185 0.48 -3.87 -2.86
C VAL A 185 -0.91 -4.50 -2.90
N SER A 186 -1.79 -3.93 -3.71
CA SER A 186 -3.11 -4.44 -4.03
C SER A 186 -3.21 -4.61 -5.55
N GLU A 187 -3.28 -5.84 -6.03
CA GLU A 187 -3.36 -6.14 -7.46
C GLU A 187 -4.62 -5.54 -8.08
N ILE A 188 -4.49 -5.00 -9.31
CA ILE A 188 -5.58 -4.43 -10.09
C ILE A 188 -5.60 -5.12 -11.46
N GLU A 189 -6.58 -5.99 -11.69
CA GLU A 189 -6.71 -6.74 -12.95
C GLU A 189 -7.12 -5.85 -14.13
N HIS A 190 -8.01 -4.88 -13.87
CA HIS A 190 -8.56 -3.95 -14.88
C HIS A 190 -8.17 -2.51 -14.57
N ALA A 191 -6.88 -2.21 -14.76
CA ALA A 191 -6.34 -0.91 -14.45
C ALA A 191 -6.76 0.16 -15.48
N THR A 192 -7.22 1.31 -15.00
CA THR A 192 -7.45 2.48 -15.82
C THR A 192 -6.13 3.21 -16.07
N SER A 193 -5.81 3.46 -17.33
CA SER A 193 -4.65 4.24 -17.74
C SER A 193 -4.89 5.71 -17.43
N CYS A 194 -3.96 6.34 -16.69
CA CYS A 194 -4.01 7.76 -16.33
C CYS A 194 -2.67 8.45 -16.60
N VAL A 195 -2.75 9.72 -16.96
CA VAL A 195 -1.64 10.67 -16.92
C VAL A 195 -1.91 11.63 -15.76
N TYR A 196 -1.00 11.68 -14.80
CA TYR A 196 -1.12 12.48 -13.60
C TYR A 196 -0.48 13.84 -13.78
N SER A 197 -0.97 14.86 -13.05
CA SER A 197 -0.42 16.21 -13.15
C SER A 197 1.02 16.27 -12.65
N GLU A 198 1.83 17.10 -13.30
CA GLU A 198 3.19 17.43 -12.89
C GLU A 198 3.31 18.93 -12.70
N TYR A 199 4.24 19.37 -11.85
CA TYR A 199 4.55 20.79 -11.75
C TYR A 199 5.04 21.30 -13.12
N SER A 200 4.41 22.35 -13.61
CA SER A 200 4.93 23.13 -14.74
C SER A 200 6.09 23.98 -14.21
N ASN A 201 7.29 23.74 -14.69
CA ASN A 201 8.41 24.67 -14.51
C ASN A 201 8.23 25.90 -15.40
#